data_8c7d9effb48635d7f126bd4b68358e1e
#
_entry.id   8c7d9effb48635d7f126bd4b68358e1e
#
_cell.length_a   1.000
_cell.length_b   1.000
_cell.length_c   1.000
_cell.angle_alpha   90.00
_cell.angle_beta   90.00
_cell.angle_gamma   90.00
#
_symmetry.space_group_name_H-M   'P 1'
#
loop_
_entity.id
_entity.type
_entity.pdbx_description
1 polymer ?
#
loop_
_entity_poly.entity_id
_entity_poly.type
_entity_poly.pdbx_seq_one_letter_code
_entity_poly.pdbx_strand_id
1 'polypeptide(L)'
;IFQGNFTGGATPEEQAKNEAEVDQILKQSTHTVSQRFEVHRCGATPMEPRGFLAKWSKADGLTCWSTSQRPHIERVAMADILDLPTAKERIIHPRDAGGGFGVKAPFFREPVLVAYMAMKLGRPVRWQENRQEHLLCVGQERGQSHYVDVGFDDSGRITALRTRGFADCGDGANGVYHGFVMPMTGAFMFPNTYDLPRGDIQLKVAATNKPALTPARSFGAYPTRFAIERTMDKIAAKLDMDPVDVRLINFVPETPYTSLTGHYLDSGDITAVFKDLLKAVGYDDFRKRQAEAREQGRYLGIGFGTGAEFSGIASVDFVPMENQPGYGAATVRLDPRGQAIGYFGDTSQGQGHETTTAQVVASEFGIDPGHVTLTRGDTELTPFGSGTVAARSGLCTMSAVADACRVLKKKIATVMAHDFALAASPEDFEFEDGFVTYKNDSNIRKTFREATERIVMAPINLPKGMEAGLDHTSFFDTEHGLIAFCAHAAIVE
;
A
#
# COMPACT_ATOMS: atom_id res chain seq x y z
N ILE A 1 -27.36 2.30 -7.91
CA ILE A 1 -26.39 1.73 -8.84
C ILE A 1 -25.43 2.85 -9.25
N PHE A 2 -24.15 2.62 -9.08
CA PHE A 2 -23.08 3.45 -9.63
C PHE A 2 -22.58 2.78 -10.93
N GLN A 3 -22.26 3.57 -11.96
CA GLN A 3 -21.68 3.06 -13.20
C GLN A 3 -20.44 3.87 -13.54
N GLY A 4 -19.33 3.19 -13.82
CA GLY A 4 -18.08 3.77 -14.32
C GLY A 4 -17.71 3.19 -15.68
N ASN A 5 -17.19 4.04 -16.57
CA ASN A 5 -16.49 3.67 -17.77
C ASN A 5 -15.05 4.15 -17.65
N PHE A 6 -14.10 3.24 -17.82
CA PHE A 6 -12.66 3.49 -17.60
C PHE A 6 -11.89 3.68 -18.90
N THR A 7 -12.58 3.69 -20.03
CA THR A 7 -12.00 3.80 -21.36
C THR A 7 -12.88 4.67 -22.24
N GLY A 8 -12.33 5.16 -23.36
CA GLY A 8 -13.11 5.83 -24.40
C GLY A 8 -13.42 7.30 -24.17
N GLY A 9 -12.80 7.95 -23.17
CA GLY A 9 -12.95 9.39 -22.95
C GLY A 9 -13.97 9.75 -21.86
N ALA A 10 -14.16 11.06 -21.65
CA ALA A 10 -14.93 11.62 -20.54
C ALA A 10 -16.42 11.81 -20.86
N THR A 11 -16.78 11.95 -22.15
CA THR A 11 -18.15 12.20 -22.56
C THR A 11 -18.90 10.95 -23.00
N PRO A 12 -20.23 10.89 -22.86
CA PRO A 12 -21.04 9.76 -23.35
C PRO A 12 -20.84 9.48 -24.85
N GLU A 13 -20.64 10.51 -25.67
CA GLU A 13 -20.42 10.40 -27.11
C GLU A 13 -19.08 9.72 -27.40
N GLU A 14 -18.00 10.10 -26.70
CA GLU A 14 -16.69 9.47 -26.81
C GLU A 14 -16.74 8.00 -26.39
N GLN A 15 -17.44 7.73 -25.29
CA GLN A 15 -17.63 6.37 -24.79
C GLN A 15 -18.40 5.49 -25.76
N ALA A 16 -19.50 6.00 -26.35
CA ALA A 16 -20.28 5.29 -27.36
C ALA A 16 -19.45 5.01 -28.64
N LYS A 17 -18.63 5.97 -29.05
CA LYS A 17 -17.70 5.79 -30.18
C LYS A 17 -16.68 4.69 -29.90
N ASN A 18 -16.05 4.72 -28.73
CA ASN A 18 -15.09 3.68 -28.30
C ASN A 18 -15.75 2.28 -28.27
N GLU A 19 -16.97 2.19 -27.71
CA GLU A 19 -17.73 0.94 -27.69
C GLU A 19 -17.97 0.39 -29.10
N ALA A 20 -18.37 1.24 -30.03
CA ALA A 20 -18.59 0.86 -31.45
C ALA A 20 -17.27 0.43 -32.13
N GLU A 21 -16.16 1.12 -31.88
CA GLU A 21 -14.84 0.76 -32.39
C GLU A 21 -14.39 -0.61 -31.85
N VAL A 22 -14.51 -0.85 -30.55
CA VAL A 22 -14.18 -2.14 -29.93
C VAL A 22 -15.06 -3.26 -30.49
N ASP A 23 -16.35 -3.02 -30.66
CA ASP A 23 -17.28 -3.98 -31.30
C ASP A 23 -16.85 -4.34 -32.72
N GLN A 24 -16.42 -3.38 -33.51
CA GLN A 24 -15.93 -3.61 -34.86
C GLN A 24 -14.64 -4.45 -34.85
N ILE A 25 -13.68 -4.13 -33.98
CA ILE A 25 -12.42 -4.87 -33.89
C ILE A 25 -12.69 -6.32 -33.46
N LEU A 26 -13.53 -6.53 -32.45
CA LEU A 26 -13.90 -7.87 -31.99
C LEU A 26 -14.53 -8.72 -33.11
N LYS A 27 -15.40 -8.11 -33.94
CA LYS A 27 -15.99 -8.80 -35.12
C LYS A 27 -14.99 -9.12 -36.20
N GLN A 28 -13.92 -8.36 -36.33
CA GLN A 28 -12.86 -8.52 -37.35
C GLN A 28 -11.67 -9.34 -36.86
N SER A 29 -11.58 -9.63 -35.57
CA SER A 29 -10.50 -10.42 -35.00
C SER A 29 -10.52 -11.84 -35.52
N THR A 30 -9.36 -12.43 -35.81
CA THR A 30 -9.22 -13.79 -36.28
C THR A 30 -9.86 -14.81 -35.36
N HIS A 31 -9.65 -14.57 -34.06
CA HIS A 31 -10.23 -15.40 -32.98
C HIS A 31 -10.90 -14.53 -31.95
N THR A 32 -11.94 -15.09 -31.30
CA THR A 32 -12.60 -14.48 -30.14
C THR A 32 -12.90 -15.51 -29.07
N VAL A 33 -12.88 -15.05 -27.82
CA VAL A 33 -13.36 -15.81 -26.67
C VAL A 33 -14.25 -14.91 -25.82
N SER A 34 -15.40 -15.45 -25.40
CA SER A 34 -16.33 -14.81 -24.45
C SER A 34 -16.44 -15.67 -23.22
N GLN A 35 -16.25 -15.10 -22.04
CA GLN A 35 -16.29 -15.83 -20.77
C GLN A 35 -16.82 -14.96 -19.63
N ARG A 36 -17.62 -15.55 -18.76
CA ARG A 36 -17.97 -14.98 -17.45
C ARG A 36 -16.99 -15.50 -16.41
N PHE A 37 -16.43 -14.57 -15.63
CA PHE A 37 -15.63 -14.86 -14.45
C PHE A 37 -16.34 -14.32 -13.21
N GLU A 38 -16.32 -15.06 -12.14
CA GLU A 38 -16.96 -14.68 -10.89
C GLU A 38 -16.04 -14.93 -9.71
N VAL A 39 -15.95 -13.95 -8.83
CA VAL A 39 -15.23 -14.03 -7.57
C VAL A 39 -16.22 -13.72 -6.45
N HIS A 40 -16.39 -14.66 -5.54
CA HIS A 40 -17.30 -14.49 -4.40
C HIS A 40 -16.78 -13.47 -3.40
N ARG A 41 -17.68 -12.93 -2.59
CA ARG A 41 -17.30 -12.11 -1.45
C ARG A 41 -16.48 -12.93 -0.47
N CYS A 42 -15.38 -12.36 0.02
CA CYS A 42 -14.58 -12.92 1.09
C CYS A 42 -13.97 -11.78 1.92
N GLY A 43 -13.79 -12.01 3.21
CA GLY A 43 -13.22 -11.04 4.13
C GLY A 43 -11.76 -11.30 4.43
N ALA A 44 -11.02 -10.25 4.76
CA ALA A 44 -9.78 -10.40 5.49
C ALA A 44 -10.10 -10.86 6.91
N THR A 45 -9.48 -11.93 7.36
CA THR A 45 -9.71 -12.53 8.68
C THR A 45 -8.41 -12.52 9.49
N PRO A 46 -7.95 -11.33 9.99
CA PRO A 46 -6.77 -11.26 10.83
C PRO A 46 -6.93 -12.18 12.05
N MET A 47 -5.84 -12.75 12.54
CA MET A 47 -5.88 -13.63 13.73
C MET A 47 -6.46 -12.91 14.93
N GLU A 48 -6.13 -11.64 15.10
CA GLU A 48 -6.75 -10.74 16.06
C GLU A 48 -7.95 -10.02 15.43
N PRO A 49 -9.20 -10.24 15.91
CA PRO A 49 -10.34 -9.41 15.58
C PRO A 49 -10.16 -7.96 16.05
N ARG A 50 -11.14 -7.09 15.75
CA ARG A 50 -11.10 -5.70 16.19
C ARG A 50 -11.25 -5.60 17.71
N GLY A 51 -10.55 -4.65 18.32
CA GLY A 51 -10.66 -4.35 19.73
C GLY A 51 -10.54 -2.84 19.99
N PHE A 52 -11.27 -2.38 21.00
CA PHE A 52 -11.29 -0.98 21.39
C PHE A 52 -11.45 -0.84 22.90
N LEU A 53 -10.64 0.05 23.50
CA LEU A 53 -10.74 0.44 24.89
C LEU A 53 -10.77 1.97 24.97
N ALA A 54 -11.70 2.53 25.69
CA ALA A 54 -11.80 3.98 25.93
C ALA A 54 -11.78 4.31 27.40
N LYS A 55 -11.09 5.39 27.75
CA LYS A 55 -11.08 6.02 29.08
C LYS A 55 -11.36 7.51 28.91
N TRP A 56 -12.21 8.04 29.77
CA TRP A 56 -12.55 9.47 29.82
C TRP A 56 -12.26 10.10 31.14
N SER A 57 -11.69 11.30 31.17
CA SER A 57 -11.69 12.20 32.32
C SER A 57 -11.90 13.65 31.86
N LYS A 58 -12.44 14.51 32.73
CA LYS A 58 -12.58 15.94 32.40
C LYS A 58 -11.22 16.64 32.22
N ALA A 59 -10.18 16.19 32.94
CA ALA A 59 -8.85 16.76 32.91
C ALA A 59 -8.12 16.36 31.62
N ASP A 60 -8.07 15.05 31.33
CA ASP A 60 -7.21 14.49 30.28
C ASP A 60 -7.94 14.34 28.94
N GLY A 61 -9.29 14.39 28.96
CA GLY A 61 -10.08 14.10 27.77
C GLY A 61 -10.29 12.60 27.54
N LEU A 62 -10.45 12.22 26.27
CA LEU A 62 -10.69 10.85 25.82
C LEU A 62 -9.37 10.21 25.37
N THR A 63 -8.99 9.13 26.04
CA THR A 63 -7.87 8.28 25.61
C THR A 63 -8.40 6.93 25.15
N CYS A 64 -8.04 6.53 23.94
CA CYS A 64 -8.50 5.31 23.31
C CYS A 64 -7.33 4.43 22.89
N TRP A 65 -7.46 3.12 23.05
CA TRP A 65 -6.58 2.12 22.46
C TRP A 65 -7.37 1.39 21.38
N SER A 66 -6.89 1.49 20.14
CA SER A 66 -7.59 0.99 18.95
C SER A 66 -6.65 0.17 18.06
N THR A 67 -7.14 -0.94 17.55
CA THR A 67 -6.41 -1.74 16.54
C THR A 67 -6.55 -1.17 15.11
N SER A 68 -6.98 0.07 14.97
CA SER A 68 -7.14 0.76 13.68
C SER A 68 -5.83 0.87 12.92
N GLN A 69 -5.88 0.65 11.60
CA GLN A 69 -4.75 0.93 10.71
C GLN A 69 -4.53 2.44 10.48
N ARG A 70 -5.47 3.29 10.94
CA ARG A 70 -5.53 4.72 10.61
C ARG A 70 -5.91 5.59 11.82
N PRO A 71 -5.12 5.57 12.91
CA PRO A 71 -5.52 6.20 14.18
C PRO A 71 -5.74 7.71 14.07
N HIS A 72 -4.98 8.43 13.24
CA HIS A 72 -5.19 9.87 13.04
C HIS A 72 -6.52 10.19 12.34
N ILE A 73 -6.89 9.40 11.34
CA ILE A 73 -8.18 9.53 10.64
C ILE A 73 -9.34 9.13 11.56
N GLU A 74 -9.16 8.04 12.33
CA GLU A 74 -10.14 7.61 13.33
C GLU A 74 -10.38 8.70 14.38
N ARG A 75 -9.31 9.35 14.87
CA ARG A 75 -9.38 10.47 15.81
C ARG A 75 -10.22 11.61 15.28
N VAL A 76 -9.97 12.06 14.03
CA VAL A 76 -10.73 13.17 13.43
C VAL A 76 -12.21 12.81 13.31
N ALA A 77 -12.52 11.63 12.77
CA ALA A 77 -13.90 11.18 12.60
C ALA A 77 -14.63 11.01 13.95
N MET A 78 -13.96 10.52 14.97
CA MET A 78 -14.56 10.32 16.29
C MET A 78 -14.76 11.64 17.01
N ALA A 79 -13.83 12.58 16.92
CA ALA A 79 -13.94 13.94 17.46
C ALA A 79 -15.16 14.68 16.90
N ASP A 80 -15.34 14.60 15.57
CA ASP A 80 -16.51 15.21 14.89
C ASP A 80 -17.83 14.61 15.36
N ILE A 81 -17.92 13.27 15.50
CA ILE A 81 -19.16 12.60 15.92
C ILE A 81 -19.49 12.85 17.40
N LEU A 82 -18.45 12.91 18.25
CA LEU A 82 -18.64 13.11 19.71
C LEU A 82 -18.68 14.58 20.12
N ASP A 83 -18.53 15.51 19.17
CA ASP A 83 -18.44 16.95 19.39
C ASP A 83 -17.33 17.31 20.41
N LEU A 84 -16.15 16.75 20.21
CA LEU A 84 -14.97 16.97 21.03
C LEU A 84 -13.89 17.74 20.26
N PRO A 85 -13.16 18.65 20.92
CA PRO A 85 -11.94 19.17 20.33
C PRO A 85 -10.91 18.03 20.12
N THR A 86 -10.30 17.95 18.95
CA THR A 86 -9.27 16.93 18.68
C THR A 86 -8.11 16.94 19.68
N ALA A 87 -7.79 18.11 20.27
CA ALA A 87 -6.79 18.24 21.33
C ALA A 87 -7.19 17.53 22.65
N LYS A 88 -8.44 17.11 22.80
CA LYS A 88 -8.97 16.36 23.94
C LYS A 88 -9.18 14.89 23.64
N GLU A 89 -8.65 14.43 22.53
CA GLU A 89 -8.75 13.04 22.11
C GLU A 89 -7.37 12.49 21.70
N ARG A 90 -7.03 11.35 22.23
CA ARG A 90 -5.82 10.59 21.91
C ARG A 90 -6.16 9.16 21.56
N ILE A 91 -5.70 8.71 20.41
CA ILE A 91 -5.78 7.31 20.00
C ILE A 91 -4.38 6.71 20.01
N ILE A 92 -4.25 5.54 20.61
CA ILE A 92 -3.01 4.79 20.73
C ILE A 92 -3.20 3.44 20.05
N HIS A 93 -2.41 3.18 19.00
CA HIS A 93 -2.36 1.86 18.37
C HIS A 93 -1.53 0.89 19.23
N PRO A 94 -2.02 -0.34 19.52
CA PRO A 94 -1.24 -1.34 20.22
C PRO A 94 0.00 -1.73 19.42
N ARG A 95 1.14 -1.90 20.10
CA ARG A 95 2.40 -2.24 19.45
C ARG A 95 2.34 -3.57 18.67
N ASP A 96 1.73 -4.59 19.25
CA ASP A 96 1.71 -5.96 18.73
C ASP A 96 0.31 -6.34 18.20
N ALA A 97 -0.23 -5.53 17.29
CA ALA A 97 -1.52 -5.82 16.67
C ALA A 97 -1.44 -7.06 15.75
N GLY A 98 -2.37 -7.98 15.92
CA GLY A 98 -2.41 -9.31 15.28
C GLY A 98 -3.03 -9.34 13.89
N GLY A 99 -2.58 -8.45 12.99
CA GLY A 99 -3.02 -8.36 11.61
C GLY A 99 -4.07 -7.28 11.38
N GLY A 100 -4.15 -6.81 10.14
CA GLY A 100 -5.14 -5.83 9.68
C GLY A 100 -5.66 -6.16 8.28
N PHE A 101 -4.77 -6.24 7.29
CA PHE A 101 -5.04 -6.58 5.89
C PHE A 101 -6.06 -5.70 5.18
N GLY A 102 -6.30 -4.49 5.72
CA GLY A 102 -7.29 -3.54 5.21
C GLY A 102 -8.59 -3.48 6.03
N VAL A 103 -9.01 -4.58 6.63
CA VAL A 103 -10.30 -4.66 7.34
C VAL A 103 -10.37 -3.79 8.61
N LYS A 104 -9.22 -3.38 9.14
CA LYS A 104 -9.14 -2.44 10.28
C LYS A 104 -8.86 -0.99 9.83
N ALA A 105 -8.92 -0.70 8.53
CA ALA A 105 -8.70 0.65 8.00
C ALA A 105 -9.94 1.56 8.02
N PRO A 106 -11.17 1.08 7.77
CA PRO A 106 -12.37 1.90 7.88
C PRO A 106 -12.67 2.31 9.31
N PHE A 107 -13.40 3.42 9.44
CA PHE A 107 -13.95 3.85 10.71
C PHE A 107 -15.27 3.12 11.00
N PHE A 108 -15.39 2.51 12.16
CA PHE A 108 -16.54 1.69 12.55
C PHE A 108 -17.37 2.36 13.65
N ARG A 109 -18.59 1.87 13.87
CA ARG A 109 -19.55 2.41 14.84
C ARG A 109 -19.19 2.04 16.28
N GLU A 110 -18.61 0.87 16.48
CA GLU A 110 -18.30 0.30 17.79
C GLU A 110 -17.31 1.18 18.60
N PRO A 111 -16.20 1.71 18.02
CA PRO A 111 -15.35 2.69 18.68
C PRO A 111 -16.10 3.89 19.26
N VAL A 112 -17.03 4.47 18.48
CA VAL A 112 -17.85 5.62 18.92
C VAL A 112 -18.71 5.26 20.12
N LEU A 113 -19.40 4.12 20.05
CA LEU A 113 -20.26 3.65 21.14
C LEU A 113 -19.47 3.40 22.42
N VAL A 114 -18.30 2.77 22.31
CA VAL A 114 -17.42 2.49 23.48
C VAL A 114 -16.90 3.78 24.09
N ALA A 115 -16.47 4.74 23.25
CA ALA A 115 -16.01 6.06 23.69
C ALA A 115 -17.16 6.84 24.38
N TYR A 116 -18.34 6.90 23.76
CA TYR A 116 -19.51 7.54 24.34
C TYR A 116 -19.92 6.94 25.70
N MET A 117 -19.89 5.61 25.81
CA MET A 117 -20.20 4.93 27.06
C MET A 117 -19.15 5.21 28.13
N ALA A 118 -17.87 5.30 27.78
CA ALA A 118 -16.82 5.69 28.73
C ALA A 118 -17.05 7.10 29.28
N MET A 119 -17.46 8.04 28.42
CA MET A 119 -17.82 9.41 28.82
C MET A 119 -19.05 9.43 29.74
N LYS A 120 -20.09 8.69 29.40
CA LYS A 120 -21.35 8.64 30.18
C LYS A 120 -21.17 8.00 31.55
N LEU A 121 -20.39 6.93 31.64
CA LEU A 121 -20.17 6.15 32.84
C LEU A 121 -19.06 6.72 33.73
N GLY A 122 -18.20 7.59 33.22
CA GLY A 122 -17.02 8.12 33.93
C GLY A 122 -16.03 7.02 34.33
N ARG A 123 -15.95 5.92 33.56
CA ARG A 123 -15.06 4.77 33.78
C ARG A 123 -14.59 4.17 32.45
N PRO A 124 -13.46 3.45 32.45
CA PRO A 124 -13.02 2.76 31.23
C PRO A 124 -14.05 1.73 30.75
N VAL A 125 -14.25 1.69 29.44
CA VAL A 125 -15.11 0.73 28.74
C VAL A 125 -14.29 0.02 27.67
N ARG A 126 -14.39 -1.29 27.62
CA ARG A 126 -13.73 -2.15 26.62
C ARG A 126 -14.75 -2.92 25.81
N TRP A 127 -14.50 -3.03 24.51
CA TRP A 127 -15.16 -3.95 23.61
C TRP A 127 -14.11 -4.78 22.88
N GLN A 128 -14.42 -6.04 22.65
CA GLN A 128 -13.60 -6.97 21.89
C GLN A 128 -14.52 -7.77 20.98
N GLU A 129 -14.33 -7.64 19.69
CA GLU A 129 -15.00 -8.43 18.67
C GLU A 129 -14.62 -9.90 18.80
N ASN A 130 -15.59 -10.82 18.69
CA ASN A 130 -15.30 -12.23 18.53
C ASN A 130 -15.29 -12.62 17.02
N ARG A 131 -14.83 -13.83 16.71
CA ARG A 131 -14.70 -14.26 15.31
C ARG A 131 -16.04 -14.39 14.59
N GLN A 132 -17.10 -14.79 15.27
CA GLN A 132 -18.44 -14.88 14.70
C GLN A 132 -18.99 -13.49 14.36
N GLU A 133 -18.85 -12.54 15.26
CA GLU A 133 -19.21 -11.12 15.00
C GLU A 133 -18.43 -10.57 13.81
N HIS A 134 -17.12 -10.84 13.75
CA HIS A 134 -16.27 -10.43 12.64
C HIS A 134 -16.79 -10.95 11.28
N LEU A 135 -17.13 -12.23 11.20
CA LEU A 135 -17.62 -12.84 9.96
C LEU A 135 -19.00 -12.35 9.53
N LEU A 136 -19.84 -11.95 10.50
CA LEU A 136 -21.21 -11.50 10.25
C LEU A 136 -21.33 -10.00 9.99
N CYS A 137 -20.57 -9.18 10.73
CA CYS A 137 -20.79 -7.71 10.80
C CYS A 137 -19.70 -6.89 10.11
N VAL A 138 -18.46 -7.40 10.04
CA VAL A 138 -17.39 -6.72 9.30
C VAL A 138 -17.61 -6.92 7.81
N GLY A 139 -17.44 -5.85 7.06
CA GLY A 139 -17.58 -5.89 5.62
C GLY A 139 -16.61 -6.88 4.96
N GLN A 140 -16.99 -7.36 3.82
CA GLN A 140 -16.21 -8.26 2.99
C GLN A 140 -15.83 -7.54 1.70
N GLU A 141 -14.81 -8.00 1.01
CA GLU A 141 -14.43 -7.50 -0.30
C GLU A 141 -14.65 -8.56 -1.38
N ARG A 142 -14.22 -8.28 -2.58
CA ARG A 142 -14.35 -9.02 -3.83
C ARG A 142 -15.79 -8.95 -4.36
N GLY A 143 -16.57 -10.01 -4.41
CA GLY A 143 -17.98 -9.98 -4.81
C GLY A 143 -18.20 -9.35 -6.19
N GLN A 144 -17.50 -9.83 -7.24
CA GLN A 144 -17.58 -9.27 -8.57
C GLN A 144 -17.77 -10.37 -9.62
N SER A 145 -18.53 -10.03 -10.67
CA SER A 145 -18.64 -10.82 -11.90
C SER A 145 -18.19 -9.98 -13.08
N HIS A 146 -17.36 -10.53 -13.95
CA HIS A 146 -16.86 -9.90 -15.17
C HIS A 146 -17.24 -10.74 -16.38
N TYR A 147 -17.96 -10.13 -17.32
CA TYR A 147 -18.22 -10.69 -18.66
C TYR A 147 -17.16 -10.12 -19.58
N VAL A 148 -16.26 -10.97 -20.06
CA VAL A 148 -15.11 -10.58 -20.87
C VAL A 148 -15.27 -11.14 -22.26
N ASP A 149 -15.18 -10.26 -23.28
CA ASP A 149 -15.02 -10.60 -24.67
C ASP A 149 -13.62 -10.15 -25.11
N VAL A 150 -12.83 -11.05 -25.68
CA VAL A 150 -11.47 -10.74 -26.13
C VAL A 150 -11.30 -11.21 -27.57
N GLY A 151 -10.74 -10.33 -28.41
CA GLY A 151 -10.30 -10.62 -29.77
C GLY A 151 -8.78 -10.74 -29.81
N PHE A 152 -8.26 -11.67 -30.63
CA PHE A 152 -6.82 -11.90 -30.79
C PHE A 152 -6.51 -12.52 -32.18
N ASP A 153 -5.25 -12.45 -32.56
CA ASP A 153 -4.75 -13.02 -33.79
C ASP A 153 -4.19 -14.45 -33.63
N ASP A 154 -3.68 -15.04 -34.73
CA ASP A 154 -3.09 -16.39 -34.72
C ASP A 154 -1.83 -16.51 -33.85
N SER A 155 -1.16 -15.41 -33.52
CA SER A 155 -0.02 -15.39 -32.60
C SER A 155 -0.42 -15.37 -31.13
N GLY A 156 -1.71 -15.16 -30.83
CA GLY A 156 -2.21 -14.95 -29.46
C GLY A 156 -2.10 -13.50 -28.97
N ARG A 157 -1.72 -12.54 -29.85
CA ARG A 157 -1.70 -11.11 -29.52
C ARG A 157 -3.12 -10.57 -29.47
N ILE A 158 -3.48 -9.93 -28.36
CA ILE A 158 -4.78 -9.31 -28.17
C ILE A 158 -4.95 -8.13 -29.12
N THR A 159 -6.10 -8.06 -29.78
CA THR A 159 -6.51 -6.97 -30.67
C THR A 159 -7.46 -6.00 -29.99
N ALA A 160 -8.39 -6.51 -29.20
CA ALA A 160 -9.28 -5.71 -28.35
C ALA A 160 -9.84 -6.55 -27.19
N LEU A 161 -10.24 -5.86 -26.12
CA LEU A 161 -10.92 -6.48 -24.99
C LEU A 161 -12.12 -5.63 -24.57
N ARG A 162 -13.25 -6.28 -24.32
CA ARG A 162 -14.41 -5.66 -23.67
C ARG A 162 -14.68 -6.35 -22.33
N THR A 163 -14.97 -5.58 -21.29
CA THR A 163 -15.50 -6.14 -20.04
C THR A 163 -16.72 -5.39 -19.55
N ARG A 164 -17.71 -6.13 -19.08
CA ARG A 164 -18.88 -5.66 -18.36
C ARG A 164 -18.82 -6.24 -16.95
N GLY A 165 -18.32 -5.41 -16.03
CA GLY A 165 -18.16 -5.77 -14.61
C GLY A 165 -19.43 -5.46 -13.81
N PHE A 166 -19.72 -6.29 -12.84
CA PHE A 166 -20.77 -6.10 -11.84
C PHE A 166 -20.20 -6.37 -10.47
N ALA A 167 -20.36 -5.40 -9.54
CA ALA A 167 -19.89 -5.53 -8.17
C ALA A 167 -21.03 -5.31 -7.18
N ASP A 168 -21.02 -6.08 -6.10
CA ASP A 168 -21.94 -5.99 -4.98
C ASP A 168 -21.27 -5.19 -3.85
N CYS A 169 -21.68 -3.92 -3.63
CA CYS A 169 -21.07 -3.07 -2.60
C CYS A 169 -21.76 -3.16 -1.22
N GLY A 170 -22.74 -4.05 -1.05
CA GLY A 170 -23.52 -4.11 0.18
C GLY A 170 -24.35 -2.85 0.40
N ASP A 171 -24.50 -2.40 1.63
CA ASP A 171 -25.25 -1.19 1.97
C ASP A 171 -24.56 0.12 1.52
N GLY A 172 -23.35 0.03 0.98
CA GLY A 172 -22.60 1.15 0.41
C GLY A 172 -22.02 2.12 1.43
N ALA A 173 -22.37 2.01 2.71
CA ALA A 173 -22.00 2.94 3.75
C ALA A 173 -20.90 2.34 4.65
N ASN A 174 -19.64 2.72 4.43
CA ASN A 174 -18.53 2.25 5.26
C ASN A 174 -17.56 3.39 5.64
N GLY A 175 -18.08 4.38 6.36
CA GLY A 175 -17.25 5.46 6.89
C GLY A 175 -16.46 6.20 5.80
N VAL A 176 -15.14 6.23 5.95
CA VAL A 176 -14.22 6.95 5.05
C VAL A 176 -14.12 6.32 3.67
N TYR A 177 -14.39 5.02 3.52
CA TYR A 177 -14.40 4.33 2.24
C TYR A 177 -15.82 3.98 1.82
N HIS A 178 -16.29 4.58 0.75
CA HIS A 178 -17.52 4.13 0.12
C HIS A 178 -17.33 2.78 -0.55
N GLY A 179 -18.27 1.86 -0.40
CA GLY A 179 -18.16 0.48 -0.90
C GLY A 179 -17.88 0.35 -2.40
N PHE A 180 -18.15 1.39 -3.21
CA PHE A 180 -17.87 1.39 -4.64
C PHE A 180 -16.41 1.70 -5.00
N VAL A 181 -15.61 2.30 -4.10
CA VAL A 181 -14.22 2.71 -4.40
C VAL A 181 -13.35 1.51 -4.75
N MET A 182 -13.47 0.41 -4.01
CA MET A 182 -12.65 -0.78 -4.24
C MET A 182 -12.90 -1.42 -5.61
N PRO A 183 -14.16 -1.73 -6.02
CA PRO A 183 -14.42 -2.23 -7.37
C PRO A 183 -13.98 -1.28 -8.47
N MET A 184 -14.12 0.04 -8.25
CA MET A 184 -13.66 1.07 -9.19
C MET A 184 -12.13 1.04 -9.37
N THR A 185 -11.39 0.97 -8.28
CA THR A 185 -9.92 0.81 -8.32
C THR A 185 -9.54 -0.46 -9.08
N GLY A 186 -10.25 -1.57 -8.85
CA GLY A 186 -10.04 -2.81 -9.60
C GLY A 186 -10.27 -2.64 -11.10
N ALA A 187 -11.34 -1.95 -11.51
CA ALA A 187 -11.63 -1.70 -12.92
C ALA A 187 -10.59 -0.77 -13.57
N PHE A 188 -10.13 0.25 -12.86
CA PHE A 188 -9.03 1.12 -13.28
C PHE A 188 -7.73 0.33 -13.51
N MET A 189 -7.46 -0.68 -12.69
CA MET A 189 -6.28 -1.55 -12.78
C MET A 189 -6.52 -2.80 -13.67
N PHE A 190 -7.63 -2.89 -14.41
CA PHE A 190 -7.99 -4.10 -15.16
C PHE A 190 -6.93 -4.57 -16.16
N PRO A 191 -6.26 -3.69 -16.94
CA PRO A 191 -5.20 -4.11 -17.85
C PRO A 191 -4.05 -4.84 -17.15
N ASN A 192 -3.83 -4.53 -15.86
CA ASN A 192 -2.82 -5.16 -15.03
C ASN A 192 -1.41 -5.02 -15.65
N THR A 193 -0.78 -6.15 -15.99
CA THR A 193 0.56 -6.24 -16.57
C THR A 193 0.54 -6.34 -18.11
N TYR A 194 -0.63 -6.20 -18.73
CA TYR A 194 -0.80 -6.46 -20.15
C TYR A 194 -1.01 -5.18 -20.98
N ASP A 195 -0.38 -5.17 -22.13
CA ASP A 195 -0.57 -4.16 -23.17
C ASP A 195 -1.86 -4.46 -23.97
N LEU A 196 -2.91 -3.72 -23.65
CA LEU A 196 -4.19 -3.83 -24.36
C LEU A 196 -4.32 -2.67 -25.35
N PRO A 197 -4.25 -2.92 -26.68
CA PRO A 197 -4.24 -1.86 -27.67
C PRO A 197 -5.60 -1.14 -27.80
N ARG A 198 -6.69 -1.82 -27.48
CA ARG A 198 -8.05 -1.28 -27.44
C ARG A 198 -8.87 -1.97 -26.35
N GLY A 199 -9.73 -1.21 -25.69
CA GLY A 199 -10.61 -1.77 -24.67
C GLY A 199 -11.85 -0.94 -24.40
N ASP A 200 -12.89 -1.62 -23.96
CA ASP A 200 -14.12 -1.04 -23.44
C ASP A 200 -14.40 -1.66 -22.05
N ILE A 201 -13.94 -0.97 -21.01
CA ILE A 201 -13.96 -1.44 -19.64
C ILE A 201 -15.05 -0.68 -18.88
N GLN A 202 -16.14 -1.36 -18.55
CA GLN A 202 -17.27 -0.80 -17.81
C GLN A 202 -17.55 -1.61 -16.56
N LEU A 203 -17.91 -0.91 -15.48
CA LEU A 203 -18.28 -1.49 -14.20
C LEU A 203 -19.60 -0.89 -13.69
N LYS A 204 -20.50 -1.75 -13.23
CA LYS A 204 -21.69 -1.38 -12.47
C LYS A 204 -21.55 -1.87 -11.05
N VAL A 205 -21.77 -0.98 -10.09
CA VAL A 205 -21.71 -1.29 -8.66
C VAL A 205 -23.11 -1.15 -8.09
N ALA A 206 -23.63 -2.18 -7.46
CA ALA A 206 -24.98 -2.24 -6.92
C ALA A 206 -24.96 -2.24 -5.39
N ALA A 207 -25.80 -1.39 -4.77
CA ALA A 207 -26.09 -1.51 -3.36
C ALA A 207 -27.04 -2.71 -3.11
N THR A 208 -26.77 -3.45 -2.04
CA THR A 208 -27.53 -4.64 -1.65
C THR A 208 -27.73 -4.70 -0.13
N ASN A 209 -28.55 -5.62 0.36
CA ASN A 209 -28.82 -5.82 1.79
C ASN A 209 -27.72 -6.66 2.50
N LYS A 210 -26.45 -6.46 2.13
CA LYS A 210 -25.30 -7.09 2.76
C LYS A 210 -24.46 -6.04 3.49
N PRO A 211 -23.57 -6.43 4.41
CA PRO A 211 -22.60 -5.51 4.96
C PRO A 211 -21.81 -4.80 3.84
N ALA A 212 -21.42 -3.54 4.07
CA ALA A 212 -20.62 -2.78 3.10
C ALA A 212 -19.35 -3.52 2.69
N LEU A 213 -18.84 -3.25 1.49
CA LEU A 213 -17.49 -3.67 1.15
C LEU A 213 -16.48 -2.98 2.08
N THR A 214 -15.49 -3.75 2.51
CA THR A 214 -14.40 -3.31 3.38
C THR A 214 -13.09 -3.61 2.68
N PRO A 215 -12.09 -2.72 2.73
CA PRO A 215 -10.80 -3.01 2.14
C PRO A 215 -10.24 -4.36 2.59
N ALA A 216 -9.79 -5.16 1.63
CA ALA A 216 -8.96 -6.32 1.88
C ALA A 216 -7.72 -6.24 0.97
N ARG A 217 -6.61 -6.85 1.37
CA ARG A 217 -5.35 -6.84 0.63
C ARG A 217 -5.58 -7.02 -0.87
N SER A 218 -5.01 -6.11 -1.71
CA SER A 218 -5.25 -5.92 -3.14
C SER A 218 -6.37 -4.93 -3.53
N PHE A 219 -7.17 -4.41 -2.58
CA PHE A 219 -8.09 -3.27 -2.71
C PHE A 219 -8.86 -3.22 -4.05
N GLY A 220 -9.68 -4.26 -4.30
CA GLY A 220 -10.53 -4.36 -5.52
C GLY A 220 -9.85 -4.96 -6.74
N ALA A 221 -8.53 -5.01 -6.83
CA ALA A 221 -7.83 -5.49 -8.02
C ALA A 221 -7.84 -7.03 -8.17
N TYR A 222 -8.09 -7.80 -7.10
CA TYR A 222 -8.06 -9.26 -7.17
C TYR A 222 -9.06 -9.85 -8.18
N PRO A 223 -10.35 -9.46 -8.20
CA PRO A 223 -11.32 -10.00 -9.15
C PRO A 223 -10.97 -9.70 -10.61
N THR A 224 -10.45 -8.49 -10.89
CA THR A 224 -10.08 -8.07 -12.23
C THR A 224 -8.81 -8.77 -12.71
N ARG A 225 -7.83 -8.97 -11.82
CA ARG A 225 -6.64 -9.79 -12.11
C ARG A 225 -7.00 -11.24 -12.39
N PHE A 226 -7.88 -11.82 -11.60
CA PHE A 226 -8.38 -13.17 -11.88
C PHE A 226 -9.01 -13.25 -13.27
N ALA A 227 -9.85 -12.27 -13.64
CA ALA A 227 -10.50 -12.25 -14.94
C ALA A 227 -9.50 -12.15 -16.09
N ILE A 228 -8.52 -11.24 -16.04
CA ILE A 228 -7.55 -11.07 -17.11
C ILE A 228 -6.58 -12.26 -17.22
N GLU A 229 -6.09 -12.79 -16.10
CA GLU A 229 -5.19 -13.94 -16.09
C GLU A 229 -5.86 -15.20 -16.64
N ARG A 230 -7.13 -15.43 -16.26
CA ARG A 230 -7.92 -16.52 -16.84
C ARG A 230 -8.25 -16.29 -18.31
N THR A 231 -8.32 -15.04 -18.77
CA THR A 231 -8.48 -14.71 -20.18
C THR A 231 -7.24 -15.15 -20.97
N MET A 232 -6.03 -14.94 -20.46
CA MET A 232 -4.79 -15.44 -21.08
C MET A 232 -4.80 -16.96 -21.23
N ASP A 233 -5.24 -17.68 -20.18
CA ASP A 233 -5.37 -19.15 -20.25
C ASP A 233 -6.41 -19.59 -21.31
N LYS A 234 -7.50 -18.83 -21.50
CA LYS A 234 -8.51 -19.15 -22.51
C LYS A 234 -8.02 -18.89 -23.93
N ILE A 235 -7.21 -17.85 -24.15
CA ILE A 235 -6.52 -17.61 -25.41
C ILE A 235 -5.59 -18.78 -25.72
N ALA A 236 -4.74 -19.16 -24.78
CA ALA A 236 -3.80 -20.28 -24.91
C ALA A 236 -4.52 -21.59 -25.28
N ALA A 237 -5.59 -21.91 -24.56
CA ALA A 237 -6.38 -23.11 -24.85
C ALA A 237 -7.09 -23.06 -26.22
N LYS A 238 -7.50 -21.88 -26.68
CA LYS A 238 -8.16 -21.73 -27.99
C LYS A 238 -7.20 -21.94 -29.15
N LEU A 239 -5.92 -21.55 -28.98
CA LEU A 239 -4.87 -21.67 -30.00
C LEU A 239 -3.99 -22.92 -29.82
N ASP A 240 -4.23 -23.74 -28.81
CA ASP A 240 -3.35 -24.85 -28.40
C ASP A 240 -1.89 -24.37 -28.16
N MET A 241 -1.73 -23.18 -27.60
CA MET A 241 -0.45 -22.55 -27.25
C MET A 241 -0.10 -22.78 -25.78
N ASP A 242 1.18 -22.62 -25.46
CA ASP A 242 1.59 -22.57 -24.06
C ASP A 242 1.07 -21.29 -23.38
N PRO A 243 0.44 -21.37 -22.18
CA PRO A 243 -0.02 -20.19 -21.44
C PRO A 243 1.09 -19.20 -21.10
N VAL A 244 2.34 -19.64 -21.03
CA VAL A 244 3.52 -18.81 -20.84
C VAL A 244 3.74 -17.91 -22.06
N ASP A 245 3.69 -18.48 -23.26
CA ASP A 245 3.94 -17.74 -24.51
C ASP A 245 2.89 -16.65 -24.72
N VAL A 246 1.61 -16.95 -24.47
CA VAL A 246 0.53 -15.96 -24.58
C VAL A 246 0.75 -14.78 -23.61
N ARG A 247 1.24 -15.01 -22.40
CA ARG A 247 1.56 -13.94 -21.45
C ARG A 247 2.73 -13.09 -21.95
N LEU A 248 3.82 -13.72 -22.35
CA LEU A 248 5.02 -13.02 -22.84
C LEU A 248 4.73 -12.14 -24.07
N ILE A 249 3.84 -12.58 -24.96
CA ILE A 249 3.43 -11.82 -26.15
C ILE A 249 2.63 -10.57 -25.77
N ASN A 250 1.85 -10.62 -24.69
CA ASN A 250 0.91 -9.58 -24.30
C ASN A 250 1.37 -8.70 -23.13
N PHE A 251 2.49 -8.96 -22.49
CA PHE A 251 2.99 -8.08 -21.42
C PHE A 251 3.29 -6.67 -21.96
N VAL A 252 3.20 -5.69 -21.07
CA VAL A 252 3.68 -4.32 -21.36
C VAL A 252 5.15 -4.38 -21.79
N PRO A 253 5.53 -3.66 -22.87
CA PRO A 253 6.86 -3.82 -23.47
C PRO A 253 7.99 -3.26 -22.61
N GLU A 254 7.75 -2.12 -21.97
CA GLU A 254 8.72 -1.40 -21.15
C GLU A 254 8.00 -0.44 -20.19
N THR A 255 8.70 0.05 -19.17
CA THR A 255 8.25 1.11 -18.29
C THR A 255 9.16 2.35 -18.44
N PRO A 256 8.66 3.59 -18.19
CA PRO A 256 7.28 3.88 -17.76
C PRO A 256 6.24 3.62 -18.85
N TYR A 257 5.06 3.13 -18.43
CA TYR A 257 3.96 2.78 -19.32
C TYR A 257 2.63 3.28 -18.78
N THR A 258 1.79 3.86 -19.61
CA THR A 258 0.42 4.25 -19.24
C THR A 258 -0.57 3.34 -19.95
N SER A 259 -1.35 2.61 -19.16
CA SER A 259 -2.38 1.72 -19.70
C SER A 259 -3.55 2.49 -20.33
N LEU A 260 -4.39 1.79 -21.06
CA LEU A 260 -5.58 2.39 -21.70
C LEU A 260 -6.62 2.95 -20.70
N THR A 261 -6.53 2.59 -19.42
CA THR A 261 -7.34 3.16 -18.32
C THR A 261 -6.67 4.35 -17.65
N GLY A 262 -5.48 4.74 -18.06
CA GLY A 262 -4.69 5.79 -17.42
C GLY A 262 -3.85 5.31 -16.22
N HIS A 263 -3.86 3.99 -15.91
CA HIS A 263 -3.01 3.44 -14.86
C HIS A 263 -1.54 3.54 -15.28
N TYR A 264 -0.75 4.28 -14.50
CA TYR A 264 0.66 4.54 -14.74
C TYR A 264 1.54 3.50 -14.04
N LEU A 265 2.35 2.80 -14.83
CA LEU A 265 3.36 1.85 -14.36
C LEU A 265 4.71 2.55 -14.45
N ASP A 266 5.25 2.95 -13.31
CA ASP A 266 6.41 3.86 -13.25
C ASP A 266 7.73 3.20 -13.61
N SER A 267 7.92 1.94 -13.18
CA SER A 267 9.21 1.25 -13.29
C SER A 267 9.04 -0.27 -13.19
N GLY A 268 10.11 -1.00 -13.48
CA GLY A 268 10.19 -2.45 -13.41
C GLY A 268 10.04 -3.15 -14.76
N ASP A 269 10.27 -4.45 -14.78
CA ASP A 269 10.19 -5.32 -15.97
C ASP A 269 9.42 -6.60 -15.62
N ILE A 270 8.15 -6.66 -16.00
CA ILE A 270 7.30 -7.83 -15.74
C ILE A 270 7.80 -9.08 -16.49
N THR A 271 8.37 -8.89 -17.68
CA THR A 271 8.91 -10.00 -18.46
C THR A 271 10.11 -10.65 -17.75
N ALA A 272 11.00 -9.85 -17.19
CA ALA A 272 12.11 -10.36 -16.38
C ALA A 272 11.61 -11.07 -15.11
N VAL A 273 10.68 -10.46 -14.35
CA VAL A 273 10.08 -11.06 -13.15
C VAL A 273 9.41 -12.40 -13.47
N PHE A 274 8.68 -12.48 -14.58
CA PHE A 274 8.02 -13.72 -14.98
C PHE A 274 9.00 -14.81 -15.43
N LYS A 275 10.05 -14.46 -16.18
CA LYS A 275 11.12 -15.38 -16.56
C LYS A 275 11.88 -15.93 -15.36
N ASP A 276 12.14 -15.10 -14.35
CA ASP A 276 12.77 -15.55 -13.09
C ASP A 276 11.86 -16.53 -12.34
N LEU A 277 10.55 -16.30 -12.32
CA LEU A 277 9.59 -17.26 -11.78
C LEU A 277 9.66 -18.61 -12.53
N LEU A 278 9.64 -18.59 -13.87
CA LEU A 278 9.72 -19.82 -14.68
C LEU A 278 10.98 -20.61 -14.41
N LYS A 279 12.12 -19.92 -14.25
CA LYS A 279 13.38 -20.51 -13.85
C LYS A 279 13.32 -21.10 -12.44
N ALA A 280 12.75 -20.36 -11.48
CA ALA A 280 12.63 -20.79 -10.08
C ALA A 280 11.76 -22.04 -9.92
N VAL A 281 10.68 -22.18 -10.69
CA VAL A 281 9.81 -23.38 -10.66
C VAL A 281 10.33 -24.52 -11.54
N GLY A 282 11.37 -24.30 -12.35
CA GLY A 282 11.89 -25.28 -13.31
C GLY A 282 10.85 -25.66 -14.35
N TYR A 283 10.28 -24.66 -15.04
CA TYR A 283 9.10 -24.85 -15.89
C TYR A 283 9.27 -25.89 -16.98
N ASP A 284 10.40 -25.91 -17.69
CA ASP A 284 10.68 -26.89 -18.76
C ASP A 284 10.68 -28.33 -18.24
N ASP A 285 11.27 -28.55 -17.06
CA ASP A 285 11.27 -29.87 -16.42
C ASP A 285 9.89 -30.22 -15.83
N PHE A 286 9.15 -29.21 -15.36
CA PHE A 286 7.77 -29.42 -14.95
C PHE A 286 6.91 -29.92 -16.11
N ARG A 287 7.04 -29.35 -17.31
CA ARG A 287 6.28 -29.78 -18.49
C ARG A 287 6.57 -31.24 -18.88
N LYS A 288 7.83 -31.68 -18.76
CA LYS A 288 8.20 -33.09 -18.97
C LYS A 288 7.53 -33.98 -17.94
N ARG A 289 7.66 -33.65 -16.65
CA ARG A 289 7.01 -34.39 -15.55
C ARG A 289 5.48 -34.42 -15.69
N GLN A 290 4.87 -33.36 -16.18
CA GLN A 290 3.43 -33.28 -16.44
C GLN A 290 3.00 -34.29 -17.52
N ALA A 291 3.77 -34.43 -18.60
CA ALA A 291 3.51 -35.41 -19.65
C ALA A 291 3.67 -36.85 -19.13
N GLU A 292 4.76 -37.13 -18.43
CA GLU A 292 5.04 -38.44 -17.82
C GLU A 292 3.99 -38.84 -16.79
N ALA A 293 3.54 -37.90 -15.94
CA ALA A 293 2.48 -38.13 -14.96
C ALA A 293 1.15 -38.49 -15.63
N ARG A 294 0.85 -37.82 -16.76
CA ARG A 294 -0.39 -38.09 -17.53
C ARG A 294 -0.42 -39.51 -18.10
N GLU A 295 0.71 -40.02 -18.58
CA GLU A 295 0.84 -41.42 -19.03
C GLU A 295 0.60 -42.44 -17.90
N GLN A 296 0.86 -42.02 -16.68
CA GLN A 296 0.63 -42.82 -15.45
C GLN A 296 -0.78 -42.62 -14.85
N GLY A 297 -1.67 -41.85 -15.53
CA GLY A 297 -3.02 -41.52 -15.04
C GLY A 297 -3.05 -40.48 -13.93
N ARG A 298 -1.97 -39.73 -13.70
CA ARG A 298 -1.88 -38.61 -12.76
C ARG A 298 -1.98 -37.29 -13.52
N TYR A 299 -2.60 -36.29 -12.90
CA TYR A 299 -2.83 -35.00 -13.53
C TYR A 299 -2.15 -33.90 -12.76
N LEU A 300 -1.01 -33.45 -13.24
CA LEU A 300 -0.31 -32.28 -12.73
C LEU A 300 -0.81 -31.02 -13.45
N GLY A 301 -1.13 -29.98 -12.69
CA GLY A 301 -1.52 -28.67 -13.20
C GLY A 301 -0.56 -27.59 -12.72
N ILE A 302 -0.31 -26.58 -13.56
CA ILE A 302 0.35 -25.35 -13.17
C ILE A 302 -0.49 -24.18 -13.65
N GLY A 303 -0.69 -23.20 -12.77
CA GLY A 303 -1.34 -21.93 -13.11
C GLY A 303 -0.45 -20.76 -12.75
N PHE A 304 -0.60 -19.67 -13.47
CA PHE A 304 0.17 -18.43 -13.29
C PHE A 304 -0.75 -17.27 -12.97
N GLY A 305 -0.23 -16.33 -12.17
CA GLY A 305 -0.83 -15.03 -11.92
C GLY A 305 0.24 -13.96 -11.87
N THR A 306 0.01 -12.86 -12.57
CA THR A 306 0.87 -11.68 -12.55
C THR A 306 0.16 -10.49 -11.94
N GLY A 307 0.91 -9.52 -11.43
CA GLY A 307 0.34 -8.34 -10.81
C GLY A 307 1.21 -7.11 -10.97
N ALA A 308 0.54 -6.01 -11.28
CA ALA A 308 1.04 -4.64 -11.09
C ALA A 308 0.28 -4.07 -9.88
N GLU A 309 0.93 -3.97 -8.72
CA GLU A 309 0.30 -3.57 -7.46
C GLU A 309 0.82 -2.22 -7.01
N PHE A 310 -0.05 -1.37 -6.46
CA PHE A 310 0.39 -0.17 -5.77
C PHE A 310 1.32 -0.52 -4.61
N SER A 311 2.55 0.00 -4.66
CA SER A 311 3.56 -0.09 -3.61
C SER A 311 3.78 1.23 -2.88
N GLY A 312 2.84 2.13 -3.01
CA GLY A 312 2.72 3.44 -2.41
C GLY A 312 1.70 4.24 -3.17
N ILE A 313 0.85 4.96 -2.46
CA ILE A 313 -0.16 5.86 -3.03
C ILE A 313 0.25 7.29 -2.67
N ALA A 314 0.38 8.15 -3.69
CA ALA A 314 0.63 9.57 -3.54
C ALA A 314 -0.65 10.34 -3.18
N SER A 315 -0.54 11.58 -2.74
CA SER A 315 -1.71 12.42 -2.46
C SER A 315 -2.59 12.61 -3.69
N VAL A 316 -2.02 12.68 -4.88
CA VAL A 316 -2.77 12.80 -6.15
C VAL A 316 -3.70 11.60 -6.40
N ASP A 317 -3.32 10.42 -5.97
CA ASP A 317 -4.12 9.20 -6.14
C ASP A 317 -5.34 9.17 -5.20
N PHE A 318 -5.31 9.95 -4.13
CA PHE A 318 -6.43 10.10 -3.19
C PHE A 318 -7.44 11.17 -3.58
N VAL A 319 -7.16 11.98 -4.59
CA VAL A 319 -8.08 13.06 -5.04
C VAL A 319 -9.50 12.56 -5.28
N PRO A 320 -9.75 11.38 -5.90
CA PRO A 320 -11.11 10.87 -6.06
C PRO A 320 -11.77 10.39 -4.76
N MET A 321 -10.98 10.22 -3.68
CA MET A 321 -11.43 9.66 -2.39
C MET A 321 -11.65 10.73 -1.33
N GLU A 322 -11.62 12.00 -1.69
CA GLU A 322 -11.81 13.20 -0.86
C GLU A 322 -10.98 13.28 0.44
N ASN A 323 -10.17 14.33 0.55
CA ASN A 323 -9.52 14.80 1.79
C ASN A 323 -8.62 13.81 2.55
N GLN A 324 -7.96 12.91 1.87
CA GLN A 324 -7.00 12.02 2.50
C GLN A 324 -5.58 12.33 2.04
N PRO A 325 -4.65 12.64 2.98
CA PRO A 325 -3.27 12.90 2.60
C PRO A 325 -2.57 11.59 2.17
N GLY A 326 -1.81 11.67 1.07
CA GLY A 326 -0.94 10.58 0.61
C GLY A 326 0.48 10.63 1.16
N TYR A 327 0.90 11.75 1.77
CA TYR A 327 2.25 11.90 2.30
C TYR A 327 2.55 10.96 3.48
N GLY A 328 3.82 10.60 3.64
CA GLY A 328 4.38 10.02 4.86
C GLY A 328 4.92 11.12 5.78
N ALA A 329 4.85 10.91 7.08
CA ALA A 329 5.36 11.86 8.06
C ALA A 329 6.20 11.14 9.11
N ALA A 330 7.37 11.70 9.43
CA ALA A 330 8.30 11.14 10.39
C ALA A 330 9.02 12.26 11.17
N THR A 331 9.11 12.11 12.48
CA THR A 331 10.00 12.89 13.32
C THR A 331 11.13 11.99 13.80
N VAL A 332 12.37 12.41 13.59
CA VAL A 332 13.57 11.75 14.15
C VAL A 332 14.25 12.70 15.14
N ARG A 333 14.58 12.18 16.30
CA ARG A 333 15.30 12.89 17.35
C ARG A 333 16.52 12.09 17.76
N LEU A 334 17.64 12.77 17.96
CA LEU A 334 18.86 12.18 18.51
C LEU A 334 19.08 12.70 19.93
N ASP A 335 19.36 11.80 20.84
CA ASP A 335 19.72 12.15 22.23
C ASP A 335 21.23 12.41 22.37
N PRO A 336 21.71 12.97 23.51
CA PRO A 336 23.13 13.23 23.73
C PRO A 336 24.01 11.97 23.71
N ARG A 337 23.43 10.79 23.82
CA ARG A 337 24.14 9.50 23.84
C ARG A 337 24.28 8.89 22.44
N GLY A 338 23.77 9.58 21.41
CA GLY A 338 23.75 9.08 20.03
C GLY A 338 22.66 8.03 19.77
N GLN A 339 21.62 7.96 20.62
CA GLN A 339 20.48 7.11 20.38
C GLN A 339 19.43 7.86 19.56
N ALA A 340 18.79 7.17 18.64
CA ALA A 340 17.74 7.74 17.81
C ALA A 340 16.35 7.36 18.33
N ILE A 341 15.45 8.33 18.38
CA ILE A 341 14.04 8.15 18.73
C ILE A 341 13.21 8.61 17.53
N GLY A 342 12.36 7.73 17.00
CA GLY A 342 11.50 8.03 15.88
C GLY A 342 10.02 8.04 16.24
N TYR A 343 9.25 8.98 15.66
CA TYR A 343 7.80 9.10 15.78
C TYR A 343 7.16 9.12 14.42
N PHE A 344 6.21 8.20 14.14
CA PHE A 344 5.65 7.98 12.81
C PHE A 344 4.15 7.95 12.83
N GLY A 345 3.53 8.62 11.85
CA GLY A 345 2.08 8.72 11.70
C GLY A 345 1.39 7.47 11.15
N ASP A 346 2.14 6.41 10.87
CA ASP A 346 1.64 5.10 10.45
C ASP A 346 1.55 4.10 11.62
N THR A 347 1.11 2.89 11.35
CA THR A 347 0.95 1.81 12.34
C THR A 347 1.61 0.52 11.85
N SER A 348 1.83 -0.43 12.77
CA SER A 348 2.29 -1.78 12.44
C SER A 348 1.26 -2.81 12.87
N GLN A 349 0.93 -3.75 11.99
CA GLN A 349 0.03 -4.87 12.25
C GLN A 349 0.75 -6.21 12.08
N GLY A 350 2.07 -6.25 12.32
CA GLY A 350 2.91 -7.44 12.23
C GLY A 350 3.77 -7.53 10.97
N GLN A 351 3.77 -6.51 10.09
CA GLN A 351 4.59 -6.52 8.88
C GLN A 351 6.05 -6.07 9.08
N GLY A 352 6.50 -5.92 10.34
CA GLY A 352 7.91 -5.65 10.67
C GLY A 352 8.36 -4.20 10.49
N HIS A 353 7.47 -3.23 10.54
CA HIS A 353 7.80 -1.81 10.37
C HIS A 353 8.80 -1.30 11.41
N GLU A 354 8.75 -1.80 12.64
CA GLU A 354 9.70 -1.45 13.69
C GLU A 354 11.13 -1.79 13.26
N THR A 355 11.33 -3.04 12.83
CA THR A 355 12.64 -3.53 12.39
C THR A 355 13.14 -2.77 11.16
N THR A 356 12.32 -2.71 10.10
CA THR A 356 12.75 -2.09 8.84
C THR A 356 13.00 -0.59 8.97
N THR A 357 12.22 0.12 9.78
CA THR A 357 12.47 1.55 10.03
C THR A 357 13.71 1.77 10.90
N ALA A 358 13.95 0.92 11.91
CA ALA A 358 15.19 0.98 12.69
C ALA A 358 16.41 0.76 11.80
N GLN A 359 16.32 -0.15 10.81
CA GLN A 359 17.38 -0.36 9.82
C GLN A 359 17.64 0.88 8.96
N VAL A 360 16.57 1.58 8.50
CA VAL A 360 16.72 2.83 7.73
C VAL A 360 17.44 3.90 8.56
N VAL A 361 16.99 4.16 9.78
CA VAL A 361 17.61 5.14 10.68
C VAL A 361 19.07 4.77 10.97
N ALA A 362 19.32 3.51 11.29
CA ALA A 362 20.65 2.99 11.61
C ALA A 362 21.60 3.12 10.40
N SER A 363 21.14 2.77 9.21
CA SER A 363 21.89 2.90 7.97
C SER A 363 22.23 4.35 7.63
N GLU A 364 21.29 5.29 7.84
CA GLU A 364 21.55 6.72 7.59
C GLU A 364 22.61 7.29 8.55
N PHE A 365 22.60 6.88 9.82
CA PHE A 365 23.55 7.40 10.82
C PHE A 365 24.80 6.57 11.03
N GLY A 366 24.89 5.38 10.41
CA GLY A 366 26.01 4.44 10.60
C GLY A 366 26.07 3.88 12.03
N ILE A 367 24.91 3.63 12.67
CA ILE A 367 24.80 3.11 14.05
C ILE A 367 24.14 1.73 14.09
N ASP A 368 24.23 1.06 15.24
CA ASP A 368 23.54 -0.22 15.43
C ASP A 368 22.00 0.01 15.51
N PRO A 369 21.15 -0.80 14.83
CA PRO A 369 19.70 -0.71 14.93
C PRO A 369 19.16 -0.83 16.36
N GLY A 370 19.87 -1.49 17.27
CA GLY A 370 19.53 -1.55 18.69
C GLY A 370 19.58 -0.20 19.42
N HIS A 371 20.19 0.82 18.81
CA HIS A 371 20.21 2.20 19.33
C HIS A 371 19.02 3.02 18.84
N VAL A 372 18.03 2.40 18.18
CA VAL A 372 16.85 3.08 17.63
C VAL A 372 15.60 2.66 18.38
N THR A 373 14.87 3.62 18.94
CA THR A 373 13.57 3.42 19.59
C THR A 373 12.47 4.08 18.76
N LEU A 374 11.35 3.39 18.55
CA LEU A 374 10.28 3.83 17.66
C LEU A 374 8.93 3.90 18.37
N THR A 375 8.16 4.95 18.06
CA THR A 375 6.77 5.13 18.48
C THR A 375 5.90 5.33 17.24
N ARG A 376 4.83 4.55 17.13
CA ARG A 376 3.88 4.58 15.99
C ARG A 376 2.46 4.69 16.48
N GLY A 377 1.62 5.33 15.67
CA GLY A 377 0.17 5.30 15.85
C GLY A 377 -0.35 5.87 17.16
N ASP A 378 0.42 6.70 17.82
CA ASP A 378 -0.01 7.51 18.97
C ASP A 378 -0.27 8.93 18.50
N THR A 379 -1.54 9.32 18.43
CA THR A 379 -1.97 10.57 17.79
C THR A 379 -1.58 11.84 18.56
N GLU A 380 -1.06 11.73 19.76
CA GLU A 380 -0.51 12.84 20.54
C GLU A 380 0.99 13.02 20.29
N LEU A 381 1.71 11.93 20.11
CA LEU A 381 3.18 11.95 20.00
C LEU A 381 3.68 11.97 18.56
N THR A 382 2.90 11.40 17.63
CA THR A 382 3.33 11.24 16.23
C THR A 382 2.78 12.34 15.34
N PRO A 383 3.51 12.74 14.27
CA PRO A 383 2.96 13.65 13.30
C PRO A 383 1.74 13.05 12.61
N PHE A 384 0.84 13.91 12.11
CA PHE A 384 -0.36 13.46 11.40
C PHE A 384 0.01 12.60 10.19
N GLY A 385 -0.67 11.46 10.02
CA GLY A 385 -0.45 10.55 8.91
C GLY A 385 -1.72 9.78 8.55
N SER A 386 -1.79 9.30 7.30
CA SER A 386 -2.93 8.52 6.80
C SER A 386 -3.00 7.10 7.33
N GLY A 387 -2.01 6.67 8.12
CA GLY A 387 -1.91 5.30 8.60
C GLY A 387 -1.30 4.34 7.57
N THR A 388 -1.50 3.06 7.80
CA THR A 388 -0.89 1.97 7.00
C THR A 388 -1.89 1.34 6.07
N VAL A 389 -1.80 1.67 4.79
CA VAL A 389 -2.61 1.14 3.68
C VAL A 389 -1.77 1.08 2.42
N ALA A 390 -2.12 0.24 1.45
CA ALA A 390 -1.55 0.20 0.09
C ALA A 390 -0.01 0.21 0.03
N ALA A 391 0.64 -0.51 0.94
CA ALA A 391 2.11 -0.62 1.06
C ALA A 391 2.87 0.72 1.20
N ARG A 392 2.19 1.83 1.47
CA ARG A 392 2.74 3.19 1.49
C ARG A 392 3.76 3.47 2.60
N SER A 393 3.78 2.69 3.68
CA SER A 393 4.75 2.90 4.75
C SER A 393 6.20 2.70 4.28
N GLY A 394 6.44 1.74 3.40
CA GLY A 394 7.75 1.52 2.79
C GLY A 394 8.20 2.68 1.92
N LEU A 395 7.29 3.24 1.12
CA LEU A 395 7.60 4.37 0.24
C LEU A 395 7.56 5.69 1.00
N CYS A 396 6.39 6.08 1.53
CA CYS A 396 6.18 7.44 2.03
C CYS A 396 6.79 7.65 3.41
N THR A 397 6.52 6.74 4.37
CA THR A 397 7.00 6.94 5.75
C THR A 397 8.52 6.72 5.85
N MET A 398 9.07 5.69 5.21
CA MET A 398 10.52 5.45 5.29
C MET A 398 11.33 6.48 4.52
N SER A 399 10.80 7.04 3.42
CA SER A 399 11.44 8.19 2.76
C SER A 399 11.42 9.44 3.65
N ALA A 400 10.31 9.74 4.33
CA ALA A 400 10.27 10.83 5.30
C ALA A 400 11.26 10.60 6.47
N VAL A 401 11.46 9.36 6.91
CA VAL A 401 12.47 8.98 7.89
C VAL A 401 13.87 9.27 7.37
N ALA A 402 14.21 8.81 6.17
CA ALA A 402 15.51 9.02 5.57
C ALA A 402 15.80 10.54 5.40
N ASP A 403 14.81 11.31 4.94
CA ASP A 403 14.95 12.75 4.79
C ASP A 403 15.17 13.47 6.12
N ALA A 404 14.43 13.08 7.19
CA ALA A 404 14.66 13.61 8.52
C ALA A 404 16.09 13.29 9.01
N CYS A 405 16.57 12.08 8.81
CA CYS A 405 17.94 11.68 9.15
C CYS A 405 18.97 12.51 8.38
N ARG A 406 18.77 12.72 7.08
CA ARG A 406 19.68 13.50 6.22
C ARG A 406 19.79 14.96 6.65
N VAL A 407 18.69 15.58 7.08
CA VAL A 407 18.73 16.93 7.66
C VAL A 407 19.57 16.96 8.94
N LEU A 408 19.40 15.98 9.82
CA LEU A 408 20.21 15.88 11.04
C LEU A 408 21.68 15.57 10.75
N LYS A 409 21.99 14.71 9.77
CA LYS A 409 23.36 14.47 9.30
C LYS A 409 24.03 15.75 8.83
N LYS A 410 23.34 16.56 8.01
CA LYS A 410 23.86 17.86 7.56
C LYS A 410 24.18 18.76 8.73
N LYS A 411 23.30 18.82 9.73
CA LYS A 411 23.52 19.63 10.92
C LYS A 411 24.76 19.17 11.70
N ILE A 412 24.90 17.86 11.93
CA ILE A 412 26.07 17.28 12.61
C ILE A 412 27.34 17.56 11.84
N ALA A 413 27.37 17.30 10.54
CA ALA A 413 28.52 17.54 9.67
C ALA A 413 28.94 19.01 9.65
N THR A 414 27.99 19.94 9.62
CA THR A 414 28.26 21.40 9.69
C THR A 414 28.94 21.78 11.00
N VAL A 415 28.50 21.19 12.14
CA VAL A 415 29.15 21.44 13.43
C VAL A 415 30.55 20.83 13.47
N MET A 416 30.73 19.65 12.91
CA MET A 416 32.04 19.00 12.79
C MET A 416 33.01 19.87 11.96
N ALA A 417 32.60 20.38 10.79
CA ALA A 417 33.39 21.26 9.97
C ALA A 417 33.82 22.56 10.73
N HIS A 418 32.85 23.13 11.44
CA HIS A 418 33.10 24.32 12.26
C HIS A 418 34.08 24.05 13.41
N ASP A 419 33.88 22.99 14.19
CA ASP A 419 34.72 22.66 15.35
C ASP A 419 36.15 22.35 14.97
N PHE A 420 36.40 21.80 13.79
CA PHE A 420 37.74 21.52 13.26
C PHE A 420 38.26 22.62 12.32
N ALA A 421 37.56 23.76 12.22
CA ALA A 421 37.92 24.88 11.34
C ALA A 421 38.17 24.46 9.88
N LEU A 422 37.34 23.57 9.34
CA LEU A 422 37.46 23.07 7.97
C LEU A 422 36.66 23.90 6.99
N ALA A 423 37.21 24.10 5.80
CA ALA A 423 36.45 24.61 4.64
C ALA A 423 35.79 23.41 3.93
N ALA A 424 34.88 22.74 4.62
CA ALA A 424 34.24 21.51 4.17
C ALA A 424 32.71 21.66 4.10
N SER A 425 32.10 20.93 3.18
CA SER A 425 30.65 20.82 3.05
C SER A 425 30.14 19.62 3.88
N PRO A 426 28.84 19.55 4.20
CA PRO A 426 28.26 18.37 4.90
C PRO A 426 28.48 17.05 4.16
N GLU A 427 28.55 17.08 2.86
CA GLU A 427 28.77 15.93 1.95
C GLU A 427 30.18 15.34 2.05
N ASP A 428 31.14 16.11 2.60
CA ASP A 428 32.51 15.66 2.84
C ASP A 428 32.65 14.80 4.08
N PHE A 429 31.55 14.56 4.82
CA PHE A 429 31.54 13.69 5.98
C PHE A 429 30.83 12.37 5.71
N GLU A 430 31.35 11.30 6.28
CA GLU A 430 30.81 9.96 6.26
C GLU A 430 30.33 9.56 7.64
N PHE A 431 29.20 8.82 7.68
CA PHE A 431 28.57 8.30 8.88
C PHE A 431 28.60 6.78 8.80
N GLU A 432 29.54 6.14 9.45
CA GLU A 432 29.77 4.69 9.37
C GLU A 432 30.36 4.16 10.67
N ASP A 433 30.04 2.94 11.03
CA ASP A 433 30.57 2.20 12.18
C ASP A 433 30.54 2.98 13.51
N GLY A 434 29.53 3.81 13.72
CA GLY A 434 29.37 4.64 14.91
C GLY A 434 30.26 5.87 14.96
N PHE A 435 30.84 6.29 13.83
CA PHE A 435 31.66 7.48 13.70
C PHE A 435 31.12 8.47 12.67
N VAL A 436 31.50 9.73 12.87
CA VAL A 436 31.39 10.81 11.88
C VAL A 436 32.81 11.18 11.48
N THR A 437 33.18 10.91 10.24
CA THR A 437 34.56 11.03 9.74
C THR A 437 34.63 12.00 8.56
N TYR A 438 35.64 12.87 8.55
CA TYR A 438 35.93 13.70 7.38
C TYR A 438 36.62 12.87 6.31
N LYS A 439 36.04 12.78 5.10
CA LYS A 439 36.49 11.87 4.04
C LYS A 439 37.91 12.16 3.54
N ASN A 440 38.34 13.44 3.59
CA ASN A 440 39.68 13.85 3.10
C ASN A 440 40.78 13.66 4.14
N ASP A 441 40.45 13.44 5.43
CA ASP A 441 41.39 13.11 6.50
C ASP A 441 40.68 12.23 7.58
N SER A 442 40.95 10.96 7.58
CA SER A 442 40.34 9.99 8.50
C SER A 442 40.75 10.17 9.98
N ASN A 443 41.78 10.99 10.28
CA ASN A 443 42.12 11.36 11.65
C ASN A 443 41.14 12.39 12.23
N ILE A 444 40.45 13.13 11.38
CA ILE A 444 39.38 14.06 11.77
C ILE A 444 38.08 13.28 11.89
N ARG A 445 37.84 12.72 13.05
CA ARG A 445 36.64 11.94 13.37
C ARG A 445 36.20 12.13 14.81
N LYS A 446 34.92 11.95 15.05
CA LYS A 446 34.32 11.79 16.40
C LYS A 446 33.40 10.56 16.37
N THR A 447 33.23 9.91 17.50
CA THR A 447 32.13 8.96 17.64
C THR A 447 30.80 9.68 17.42
N PHE A 448 29.82 8.97 16.93
CA PHE A 448 28.47 9.53 16.72
C PHE A 448 27.91 10.12 18.01
N ARG A 449 28.18 9.47 19.15
CA ARG A 449 27.85 9.96 20.51
C ARG A 449 28.54 11.30 20.80
N GLU A 450 29.85 11.44 20.62
CA GLU A 450 30.55 12.70 20.89
C GLU A 450 30.04 13.83 20.00
N ALA A 451 29.68 13.54 18.75
CA ALA A 451 29.11 14.51 17.82
C ALA A 451 27.70 14.99 18.25
N THR A 452 26.84 14.07 18.71
CA THR A 452 25.51 14.43 19.23
C THR A 452 25.58 15.13 20.58
N GLU A 453 26.42 14.65 21.51
CA GLU A 453 26.66 15.28 22.82
C GLU A 453 27.17 16.71 22.69
N ARG A 454 28.09 16.96 21.73
CA ARG A 454 28.62 18.30 21.43
C ARG A 454 27.52 19.30 21.08
N ILE A 455 26.50 18.88 20.34
CA ILE A 455 25.43 19.78 19.88
C ILE A 455 24.39 20.00 20.97
N VAL A 456 24.02 18.94 21.68
CA VAL A 456 22.91 18.96 22.64
C VAL A 456 23.35 19.47 24.01
N MET A 457 24.50 19.02 24.53
CA MET A 457 24.95 19.29 25.90
C MET A 457 25.99 20.43 25.99
N ALA A 458 26.68 20.72 24.91
CA ALA A 458 27.70 21.78 24.88
C ALA A 458 27.48 22.74 23.70
N PRO A 459 26.32 23.43 23.59
CA PRO A 459 25.96 24.25 22.44
C PRO A 459 26.69 25.57 22.36
N ILE A 460 27.81 25.75 23.07
CA ILE A 460 28.61 26.94 23.05
C ILE A 460 29.34 27.06 21.70
N ASN A 461 29.31 28.21 21.08
CA ASN A 461 29.98 28.50 19.80
C ASN A 461 29.48 27.55 18.65
N LEU A 462 28.22 27.24 18.61
CA LEU A 462 27.64 26.65 17.41
C LEU A 462 27.75 27.61 16.18
N PRO A 463 27.74 27.07 14.97
CA PRO A 463 27.70 27.90 13.74
C PRO A 463 26.58 28.95 13.82
N LYS A 464 26.83 30.17 13.33
CA LYS A 464 25.86 31.25 13.40
C LYS A 464 24.53 30.91 12.81
N GLY A 465 23.44 31.08 13.58
CA GLY A 465 22.08 30.78 13.19
C GLY A 465 21.66 29.29 13.39
N MET A 466 22.54 28.49 13.99
CA MET A 466 22.22 27.07 14.28
C MET A 466 21.66 26.95 15.69
N GLU A 467 20.53 26.23 15.80
CA GLU A 467 19.89 25.89 17.08
C GLU A 467 20.54 24.67 17.74
N ALA A 468 20.42 24.60 19.10
CA ALA A 468 20.94 23.50 19.90
C ALA A 468 20.04 22.30 19.78
N GLY A 469 19.65 21.51 19.36
CA GLY A 469 18.71 20.39 19.29
C GLY A 469 18.98 19.51 18.07
N LEU A 470 18.68 18.26 18.20
CA LEU A 470 18.82 17.29 17.12
C LEU A 470 17.48 16.57 16.94
N ASP A 471 16.46 17.33 16.54
CA ASP A 471 15.16 16.78 16.15
C ASP A 471 14.67 17.44 14.85
N HIS A 472 14.05 16.64 13.99
CA HIS A 472 13.50 17.12 12.73
C HIS A 472 12.29 16.31 12.30
N THR A 473 11.25 17.01 11.79
CA THR A 473 10.07 16.39 11.19
C THR A 473 10.10 16.61 9.70
N SER A 474 10.02 15.53 8.94
CA SER A 474 9.90 15.53 7.48
C SER A 474 8.56 14.97 7.03
N PHE A 475 8.10 15.48 5.90
CA PHE A 475 6.95 14.99 5.16
C PHE A 475 7.41 14.61 3.76
N PHE A 476 7.03 13.43 3.31
CA PHE A 476 7.41 12.94 1.98
C PHE A 476 6.17 12.53 1.21
N ASP A 477 6.05 13.02 0.00
CA ASP A 477 5.02 12.63 -0.97
C ASP A 477 5.67 12.37 -2.32
N THR A 478 4.97 11.64 -3.20
CA THR A 478 5.43 11.36 -4.56
C THR A 478 4.49 12.00 -5.57
N GLU A 479 4.98 12.25 -6.77
CA GLU A 479 4.17 12.78 -7.88
C GLU A 479 3.16 11.75 -8.40
N HIS A 480 3.45 10.45 -8.23
CA HIS A 480 2.65 9.32 -8.68
C HIS A 480 2.69 8.19 -7.66
N GLY A 481 1.66 7.35 -7.66
CA GLY A 481 1.73 6.04 -7.01
C GLY A 481 2.82 5.18 -7.66
N LEU A 482 3.56 4.44 -6.84
CA LEU A 482 4.56 3.50 -7.34
C LEU A 482 3.94 2.11 -7.53
N ILE A 483 4.47 1.38 -8.50
CA ILE A 483 4.01 0.03 -8.84
C ILE A 483 5.11 -0.99 -8.54
N ALA A 484 4.72 -2.13 -7.95
CA ALA A 484 5.57 -3.31 -7.89
C ALA A 484 4.98 -4.41 -8.77
N PHE A 485 5.80 -4.95 -9.66
CA PHE A 485 5.46 -6.16 -10.39
C PHE A 485 5.66 -7.41 -9.53
N CYS A 486 4.75 -8.36 -9.69
CA CYS A 486 4.89 -9.67 -9.09
C CYS A 486 4.40 -10.76 -10.03
N ALA A 487 4.93 -11.97 -9.87
CA ALA A 487 4.48 -13.16 -10.55
C ALA A 487 4.43 -14.34 -9.59
N HIS A 488 3.41 -15.19 -9.75
CA HIS A 488 3.18 -16.36 -8.92
C HIS A 488 2.88 -17.58 -9.79
N ALA A 489 3.30 -18.75 -9.33
CA ALA A 489 2.91 -20.03 -9.90
C ALA A 489 2.30 -20.92 -8.81
N ALA A 490 1.24 -21.64 -9.16
CA ALA A 490 0.64 -22.66 -8.31
C ALA A 490 0.68 -24.00 -9.03
N ILE A 491 1.27 -25.00 -8.39
CA ILE A 491 1.35 -26.37 -8.89
C ILE A 491 0.40 -27.22 -8.05
N VAL A 492 -0.43 -28.00 -8.72
CA VAL A 492 -1.42 -28.92 -8.11
C VAL A 492 -1.37 -30.28 -8.79
N GLU A 493 -1.75 -31.30 -8.02
CA GLU A 493 -1.94 -32.66 -8.52
C GLU A 493 -3.36 -33.13 -8.23
#